data_0274235c195f16ecb676ac5e48568d61
#
_entry.id   0274235c195f16ecb676ac5e48568d61
#
_cell.length_a   1.000
_cell.length_b   1.000
_cell.length_c   1.000
_cell.angle_alpha   90.00
_cell.angle_beta   90.00
_cell.angle_gamma   90.00
#
_symmetry.space_group_name_H-M   'P 1'
#
loop_
_entity.id
_entity.type
_entity.pdbx_description
1 polymer ?
#
loop_
_entity_poly.entity_id
_entity_poly.type
_entity_poly.pdbx_seq_one_letter_code
_entity_poly.pdbx_strand_id
1 'polypeptide(L)'
;MNFYNITGKDLGGIVEQLRLTEGVEVAIFLYETGDKEYKVSMRSKNKIDVAKIAMKFNGGGHVRAAGFTGKGTVHQIINSISNLIEEQFSNM
;
A
#
# COMPACT_ATOMS: atom_id res chain seq x y z
N MET A 1 -6.63 12.64 -4.07
CA MET A 1 -6.63 11.20 -3.74
C MET A 1 -7.67 10.91 -2.67
N ASN A 2 -8.50 9.92 -2.90
CA ASN A 2 -9.54 9.51 -1.97
C ASN A 2 -9.18 8.22 -1.28
N PHE A 3 -9.43 8.15 0.02
CA PHE A 3 -9.19 6.98 0.85
C PHE A 3 -10.51 6.27 1.17
N TYR A 4 -10.48 4.95 1.08
CA TYR A 4 -11.58 4.12 1.56
C TYR A 4 -11.00 3.07 2.50
N ASN A 5 -11.46 3.05 3.74
CA ASN A 5 -11.03 2.07 4.74
C ASN A 5 -12.02 0.93 4.79
N ILE A 6 -11.52 -0.28 4.56
CA ILE A 6 -12.30 -1.50 4.73
C ILE A 6 -11.56 -2.36 5.73
N THR A 7 -12.16 -2.58 6.90
CA THR A 7 -11.55 -3.42 7.92
C THR A 7 -11.98 -4.86 7.69
N GLY A 8 -11.03 -5.73 7.36
CA GLY A 8 -11.30 -7.13 7.13
C GLY A 8 -11.08 -7.95 8.39
N LYS A 9 -11.98 -7.83 9.36
CA LYS A 9 -11.85 -8.55 10.64
C LYS A 9 -11.76 -10.05 10.46
N ASP A 10 -12.51 -10.57 9.49
CA ASP A 10 -12.54 -12.02 9.23
C ASP A 10 -11.24 -12.54 8.67
N LEU A 11 -10.42 -11.65 8.10
CA LEU A 11 -9.12 -12.00 7.52
C LEU A 11 -7.96 -11.60 8.43
N GLY A 12 -8.27 -11.01 9.58
CA GLY A 12 -7.27 -10.58 10.55
C GLY A 12 -6.42 -9.41 10.08
N GLY A 13 -6.90 -8.66 9.10
CA GLY A 13 -6.11 -7.57 8.51
C GLY A 13 -6.92 -6.33 8.22
N ILE A 14 -6.23 -5.32 7.75
CA ILE A 14 -6.80 -4.04 7.35
C ILE A 14 -6.60 -3.88 5.85
N VAL A 15 -7.64 -3.45 5.16
CA VAL A 15 -7.57 -3.17 3.73
C VAL A 15 -7.78 -1.68 3.52
N GLU A 16 -6.82 -1.05 2.84
CA GLU A 16 -6.93 0.34 2.42
C GLU A 16 -7.00 0.36 0.91
N GLN A 17 -7.91 1.15 0.38
CA GLN A 17 -8.00 1.33 -1.06
C GLN A 17 -7.78 2.79 -1.40
N LEU A 18 -6.79 3.06 -2.24
CA LEU A 18 -6.44 4.41 -2.66
C LEU A 18 -6.88 4.61 -4.10
N ARG A 19 -7.68 5.63 -4.33
CA ARG A 19 -8.16 5.97 -5.67
C ARG A 19 -7.77 7.39 -6.03
N LEU A 20 -7.20 7.53 -7.23
CA LEU A 20 -6.91 8.83 -7.79
C LEU A 20 -7.99 9.18 -8.82
N THR A 21 -8.18 10.48 -9.04
CA THR A 21 -9.23 10.99 -9.93
C THR A 21 -9.12 10.48 -11.37
N GLU A 22 -7.92 10.05 -11.77
CA GLU A 22 -7.67 9.55 -13.12
C GLU A 22 -7.94 8.05 -13.27
N GLY A 23 -8.68 7.45 -12.34
CA GLY A 23 -8.99 6.03 -12.40
C GLY A 23 -7.87 5.12 -11.92
N VAL A 24 -6.85 5.68 -11.30
CA VAL A 24 -5.75 4.90 -10.72
C VAL A 24 -6.17 4.33 -9.37
N GLU A 25 -6.00 3.04 -9.19
CA GLU A 25 -6.36 2.36 -7.94
C GLU A 25 -5.22 1.52 -7.41
N VAL A 26 -4.99 1.63 -6.11
CA VAL A 26 -4.01 0.80 -5.38
C VAL A 26 -4.71 0.25 -4.14
N ALA A 27 -4.66 -1.05 -3.96
CA ALA A 27 -5.18 -1.70 -2.76
C ALA A 27 -4.01 -2.10 -1.87
N ILE A 28 -4.12 -1.82 -0.59
CA ILE A 28 -3.08 -2.09 0.40
C ILE A 28 -3.69 -2.98 1.48
N PHE A 29 -3.06 -4.14 1.70
CA PHE A 29 -3.48 -5.10 2.71
C PHE A 29 -2.41 -5.15 3.80
N LEU A 30 -2.81 -4.96 5.06
CA LEU A 30 -1.91 -4.97 6.21
C LEU A 30 -2.32 -6.06 7.18
N TYR A 31 -1.38 -6.92 7.54
CA TYR A 31 -1.59 -7.97 8.53
C TYR A 31 -0.57 -7.79 9.65
N GLU A 32 -1.07 -7.69 10.88
CA GLU A 32 -0.21 -7.52 12.04
C GLU A 32 0.61 -8.80 12.27
N THR A 33 1.93 -8.63 12.38
CA THR A 33 2.85 -9.75 12.62
C THR A 33 3.59 -9.62 13.96
N GLY A 34 3.49 -8.45 14.58
CA GLY A 34 4.12 -8.17 15.86
C GLY A 34 3.69 -6.80 16.33
N ASP A 35 4.27 -6.35 17.44
CA ASP A 35 3.95 -5.03 17.96
C ASP A 35 4.44 -3.96 16.98
N LYS A 36 3.50 -3.20 16.44
CA LYS A 36 3.78 -2.15 15.43
C LYS A 36 4.56 -2.70 14.24
N GLU A 37 4.26 -3.93 13.86
CA GLU A 37 4.87 -4.55 12.69
C GLU A 37 3.79 -5.22 11.86
N TYR A 38 3.82 -4.97 10.55
CA TYR A 38 2.80 -5.46 9.64
C TYR A 38 3.42 -6.04 8.38
N LYS A 39 2.83 -7.14 7.91
CA LYS A 39 3.09 -7.60 6.55
C LYS A 39 2.18 -6.79 5.64
N VAL A 40 2.77 -6.09 4.69
CA VAL A 40 2.06 -5.20 3.80
C VAL A 40 2.10 -5.78 2.39
N SER A 41 0.92 -5.94 1.79
CA SER A 41 0.79 -6.39 0.41
C SER A 41 0.06 -5.33 -0.38
N MET A 42 0.55 -5.04 -1.58
CA MET A 42 -0.03 -4.00 -2.42
C MET A 42 -0.42 -4.57 -3.77
N ARG A 43 -1.52 -4.07 -4.32
CA ARG A 43 -1.98 -4.42 -5.66
C ARG A 43 -2.31 -3.14 -6.40
N SER A 44 -1.85 -3.04 -7.63
CA SER A 44 -2.15 -1.90 -8.48
C SER A 44 -2.97 -2.35 -9.68
N LYS A 45 -4.04 -1.66 -9.96
CA LYS A 45 -4.87 -1.94 -11.12
C LYS A 45 -4.20 -1.46 -12.40
N ASN A 46 -3.58 -0.29 -12.34
CA ASN A 46 -2.89 0.30 -13.49
C ASN A 46 -1.96 1.43 -13.03
N LYS A 47 -1.04 1.82 -13.90
CA LYS A 47 -0.16 2.99 -13.79
C LYS A 47 0.85 2.98 -12.64
N ILE A 48 0.45 2.62 -11.43
CA ILE A 48 1.36 2.67 -10.28
C ILE A 48 2.18 1.39 -10.20
N ASP A 49 3.50 1.54 -10.06
CA ASP A 49 4.44 0.44 -9.89
C ASP A 49 4.64 0.19 -8.40
N VAL A 50 3.93 -0.80 -7.87
CA VAL A 50 4.02 -1.11 -6.44
C VAL A 50 5.32 -1.83 -6.07
N ALA A 51 6.00 -2.44 -7.04
CA ALA A 51 7.32 -3.03 -6.78
C ALA A 51 8.33 -1.96 -6.39
N LYS A 52 8.31 -0.81 -7.06
CA LYS A 52 9.20 0.30 -6.71
C LYS A 52 8.93 0.81 -5.30
N ILE A 53 7.66 0.85 -4.91
CA ILE A 53 7.27 1.27 -3.56
C ILE A 53 7.80 0.27 -2.54
N ALA A 54 7.57 -1.03 -2.78
CA ALA A 54 8.04 -2.07 -1.86
C ALA A 54 9.56 -2.04 -1.69
N MET A 55 10.29 -1.77 -2.76
CA MET A 55 11.76 -1.70 -2.70
C MET A 55 12.26 -0.59 -1.78
N LYS A 56 11.51 0.48 -1.62
CA LYS A 56 11.86 1.57 -0.68
C LYS A 56 11.84 1.10 0.77
N PHE A 57 11.16 -0.02 1.04
CA PHE A 57 11.03 -0.59 2.38
C PHE A 57 11.69 -1.97 2.47
N ASN A 58 12.64 -2.26 1.57
CA ASN A 58 13.38 -3.52 1.50
C ASN A 58 12.51 -4.73 1.13
N GLY A 59 11.41 -4.49 0.45
CA GLY A 59 10.56 -5.55 -0.07
C GLY A 59 10.75 -5.73 -1.56
N GLY A 60 9.76 -6.29 -2.21
CA GLY A 60 9.81 -6.52 -3.65
C GLY A 60 8.54 -7.15 -4.18
N GLY A 61 8.59 -7.56 -5.44
CA GLY A 61 7.47 -8.20 -6.11
C GLY A 61 7.41 -7.80 -7.58
N HIS A 62 6.20 -7.74 -8.09
CA HIS A 62 5.93 -7.36 -9.48
C HIS A 62 5.29 -5.97 -9.53
N VAL A 63 5.29 -5.37 -10.71
CA VAL A 63 4.78 -4.02 -10.92
C VAL A 63 3.33 -3.86 -10.44
N ARG A 64 2.51 -4.91 -10.55
CA ARG A 64 1.10 -4.88 -10.15
C ARG A 64 0.82 -5.54 -8.79
N ALA A 65 1.81 -6.20 -8.20
CA ALA A 65 1.64 -6.92 -6.94
C ALA A 65 2.98 -7.05 -6.22
N ALA A 66 3.10 -6.41 -5.06
CA ALA A 66 4.35 -6.40 -4.31
C ALA A 66 4.06 -6.29 -2.82
N GLY A 67 5.07 -6.52 -2.00
CA GLY A 67 4.90 -6.42 -0.57
C GLY A 67 6.20 -6.19 0.18
N PHE A 68 6.05 -5.84 1.45
CA PHE A 68 7.18 -5.61 2.35
C PHE A 68 6.70 -5.76 3.79
N THR A 69 7.66 -5.77 4.72
CA THR A 69 7.34 -5.71 6.15
C THR A 69 7.47 -4.26 6.60
N GLY A 70 6.37 -3.70 7.08
CA GLY A 70 6.33 -2.32 7.55
C GLY A 70 6.36 -2.23 9.05
N LYS A 71 7.04 -1.23 9.57
CA LYS A 71 7.11 -0.96 11.01
C LYS A 71 6.50 0.38 11.31
N GLY A 72 5.79 0.45 12.45
CA GLY A 72 5.09 1.64 12.87
C GLY A 72 3.59 1.39 12.96
N THR A 73 2.82 2.46 13.07
CA THR A 73 1.36 2.35 13.08
C THR A 73 0.83 2.18 11.66
N VAL A 74 -0.38 1.66 11.55
CA VAL A 74 -1.06 1.55 10.25
C VAL A 74 -1.10 2.92 9.57
N HIS A 75 -1.43 3.95 10.30
CA HIS A 75 -1.51 5.30 9.77
C HIS A 75 -0.18 5.77 9.16
N GLN A 76 0.92 5.52 9.87
CA GLN A 76 2.25 5.89 9.39
C GLN A 76 2.63 5.14 8.13
N ILE A 77 2.36 3.83 8.10
CA ILE A 77 2.66 2.98 6.95
C ILE A 77 1.86 3.43 5.72
N ILE A 78 0.55 3.62 5.88
CA ILE A 78 -0.32 4.06 4.80
C ILE A 78 0.10 5.43 4.29
N ASN A 79 0.43 6.34 5.19
CA ASN A 79 0.85 7.69 4.81
C ASN A 79 2.13 7.67 3.96
N SER A 80 3.10 6.83 4.36
CA SER A 80 4.35 6.69 3.61
C SER A 80 4.10 6.14 2.21
N ILE A 81 3.24 5.13 2.10
CA ILE A 81 2.89 4.53 0.81
C ILE A 81 2.16 5.56 -0.05
N SER A 82 1.22 6.30 0.53
CA SER A 82 0.46 7.34 -0.19
C SER A 82 1.37 8.39 -0.81
N ASN A 83 2.38 8.82 -0.06
CA ASN A 83 3.33 9.81 -0.56
C ASN A 83 4.10 9.29 -1.77
N LEU A 84 4.49 8.02 -1.75
CA LEU A 84 5.20 7.42 -2.87
C LEU A 84 4.29 7.22 -4.08
N ILE A 85 3.03 6.92 -3.86
CA ILE A 85 2.05 6.82 -4.95
C ILE A 85 1.87 8.19 -5.61
N GLU A 86 1.71 9.24 -4.81
CA GLU A 86 1.58 10.60 -5.34
C GLU A 86 2.82 11.03 -6.11
N GLU A 87 4.00 10.67 -5.62
CA GLU A 87 5.25 10.96 -6.30
C GLU A 87 5.30 10.31 -7.68
N GLN A 88 4.94 9.04 -7.77
CA GLN A 88 4.88 8.35 -9.08
C GLN A 88 3.86 9.01 -10.00
N PHE A 89 2.68 9.30 -9.48
CA PHE A 89 1.61 9.91 -10.26
C PHE A 89 2.01 11.27 -10.81
N SER A 90 2.72 12.06 -10.01
CA SER A 90 3.17 13.39 -10.41
C SER A 90 4.24 13.35 -11.50
N ASN A 91 4.96 12.24 -11.61
CA ASN A 91 6.04 12.07 -12.59
C ASN A 91 5.59 11.38 -13.88
N MET A 92 4.29 11.14 -14.03
CA MET A 92 3.75 10.52 -15.24
C MET A 92 3.58 11.50 -16.38
#